data_7eeb00e21a21c8ad68e3b0d2a35e182d
#
_entry.id   7eeb00e21a21c8ad68e3b0d2a35e182d
#
_cell.length_a   1.000
_cell.length_b   1.000
_cell.length_c   1.000
_cell.angle_alpha   90.00
_cell.angle_beta   90.00
_cell.angle_gamma   90.00
#
_symmetry.space_group_name_H-M   'P 1'
#
loop_
_entity.id
_entity.type
_entity.pdbx_description
1 polymer ?
#
loop_
_entity_poly.entity_id
_entity_poly.type
_entity_poly.pdbx_seq_one_letter_code
_entity_poly.pdbx_strand_id
1 'polypeptide(L)'
;EELTLAIGLSMVFTAICMVGQPAFAKLVGMDQILAGAWMGSTIDSTGAVAAAGAFYGQKALYVAATIKMIQNILIGVVAFAVAVYWCAKVDCVPGQQVSWWEIWYRFPKFVIGFMLASVIFSIIDGSVSSEYSTAMVDQGVLRGWSRLLREWFFALAFTSIGLETNFREFGQYFKGGK
;
A
#
# COMPACT_ATOMS: atom_id res chain seq x y z
N GLU A 1 -16.81 -15.90 7.78
CA GLU A 1 -15.78 -16.59 8.59
C GLU A 1 -14.47 -16.74 7.82
N GLU A 2 -14.47 -17.32 6.61
CA GLU A 2 -13.25 -17.50 5.81
C GLU A 2 -12.54 -16.18 5.46
N LEU A 3 -13.30 -15.15 5.11
CA LEU A 3 -12.74 -13.81 4.82
C LEU A 3 -12.07 -13.19 6.05
N THR A 4 -12.69 -13.30 7.22
CA THR A 4 -12.13 -12.77 8.47
C THR A 4 -10.84 -13.50 8.85
N LEU A 5 -10.80 -14.82 8.64
CA LEU A 5 -9.61 -15.62 8.86
C LEU A 5 -8.48 -15.25 7.90
N ALA A 6 -8.78 -15.06 6.61
CA ALA A 6 -7.79 -14.65 5.62
C ALA A 6 -7.19 -13.26 5.94
N ILE A 7 -8.05 -12.30 6.31
CA ILE A 7 -7.60 -10.95 6.71
C ILE A 7 -6.75 -11.02 7.98
N GLY A 8 -7.20 -11.77 8.99
CA GLY A 8 -6.47 -11.94 10.23
C GLY A 8 -5.08 -12.56 10.03
N LEU A 9 -5.00 -13.61 9.22
CA LEU A 9 -3.73 -14.26 8.88
C LEU A 9 -2.78 -13.30 8.14
N SER A 10 -3.29 -12.56 7.16
CA SER A 10 -2.53 -11.54 6.42
C SER A 10 -1.97 -10.46 7.37
N MET A 11 -2.74 -9.99 8.35
CA MET A 11 -2.27 -9.01 9.33
C MET A 11 -1.13 -9.54 10.21
N VAL A 12 -1.21 -10.80 10.66
CA VAL A 12 -0.12 -11.41 11.44
C VAL A 12 1.16 -11.50 10.62
N PHE A 13 1.06 -12.03 9.40
CA PHE A 13 2.21 -12.10 8.51
C PHE A 13 2.79 -10.72 8.19
N THR A 14 1.94 -9.73 7.97
CA THR A 14 2.36 -8.34 7.76
C THR A 14 3.16 -7.79 8.94
N ALA A 15 2.70 -8.03 10.17
CA ALA A 15 3.40 -7.59 11.38
C ALA A 15 4.77 -8.29 11.54
N ILE A 16 4.83 -9.59 11.29
CA ILE A 16 6.08 -10.37 11.34
C ILE A 16 7.05 -9.88 10.25
N CYS A 17 6.57 -9.70 9.02
CA CYS A 17 7.38 -9.25 7.90
C CYS A 17 7.88 -7.81 8.08
N MET A 18 7.08 -6.93 8.65
CA MET A 18 7.45 -5.53 8.89
C MET A 18 8.71 -5.38 9.76
N VAL A 19 8.89 -6.27 10.72
CA VAL A 19 10.07 -6.27 11.62
C VAL A 19 11.13 -7.27 11.16
N GLY A 20 10.70 -8.47 10.76
CA GLY A 20 11.60 -9.57 10.41
C GLY A 20 12.39 -9.33 9.13
N GLN A 21 11.77 -8.80 8.07
CA GLN A 21 12.47 -8.59 6.81
C GLN A 21 13.60 -7.56 6.89
N PRO A 22 13.40 -6.34 7.45
CA PRO A 22 14.52 -5.41 7.57
C PRO A 22 15.60 -5.91 8.55
N ALA A 23 15.23 -6.63 9.60
CA ALA A 23 16.22 -7.24 10.51
C ALA A 23 17.06 -8.30 9.78
N PHE A 24 16.42 -9.19 9.02
CA PHE A 24 17.10 -10.19 8.21
C PHE A 24 17.98 -9.54 7.12
N ALA A 25 17.46 -8.55 6.40
CA ALA A 25 18.22 -7.83 5.38
C ALA A 25 19.50 -7.17 5.95
N LYS A 26 19.42 -6.63 7.17
CA LYS A 26 20.60 -6.10 7.89
C LYS A 26 21.59 -7.17 8.26
N LEU A 27 21.13 -8.33 8.73
CA LEU A 27 21.99 -9.46 9.08
C LEU A 27 22.81 -9.98 7.88
N VAL A 28 22.19 -10.04 6.71
CA VAL A 28 22.81 -10.52 5.46
C VAL A 28 23.62 -9.42 4.76
N GLY A 29 23.53 -8.16 5.23
CA GLY A 29 24.23 -7.03 4.58
C GLY A 29 23.65 -6.67 3.20
N MET A 30 22.34 -6.83 3.01
CA MET A 30 21.67 -6.58 1.74
C MET A 30 21.74 -5.09 1.35
N ASP A 31 21.92 -4.78 0.06
CA ASP A 31 21.87 -3.40 -0.41
C ASP A 31 20.48 -2.78 -0.18
N GLN A 32 20.45 -1.47 0.09
CA GLN A 32 19.21 -0.75 0.41
C GLN A 32 18.18 -0.79 -0.73
N ILE A 33 18.62 -0.80 -1.98
CA ILE A 33 17.73 -0.85 -3.14
C ILE A 33 17.07 -2.24 -3.21
N LEU A 34 17.88 -3.29 -3.08
CA LEU A 34 17.39 -4.66 -3.12
C LEU A 34 16.48 -4.98 -1.93
N ALA A 35 16.88 -4.57 -0.72
CA ALA A 35 16.06 -4.72 0.49
C ALA A 35 14.74 -3.95 0.38
N GLY A 36 14.79 -2.73 -0.13
CA GLY A 36 13.58 -1.93 -0.39
C GLY A 36 12.65 -2.58 -1.41
N ALA A 37 13.20 -3.10 -2.50
CA ALA A 37 12.43 -3.81 -3.53
C ALA A 37 11.77 -5.07 -2.95
N TRP A 38 12.50 -5.85 -2.18
CA TRP A 38 11.97 -7.05 -1.53
C TRP A 38 10.86 -6.72 -0.54
N MET A 39 11.07 -5.77 0.37
CA MET A 39 10.05 -5.34 1.33
C MET A 39 8.81 -4.75 0.64
N GLY A 40 9.00 -3.92 -0.38
CA GLY A 40 7.90 -3.29 -1.13
C GLY A 40 7.03 -4.29 -1.88
N SER A 41 7.61 -5.38 -2.38
CA SER A 41 6.90 -6.41 -3.15
C SER A 41 6.22 -7.46 -2.29
N THR A 42 6.69 -7.71 -1.07
CA THR A 42 6.26 -8.86 -0.25
C THR A 42 5.38 -8.49 0.93
N ILE A 43 5.57 -7.32 1.53
CA ILE A 43 4.72 -6.86 2.64
C ILE A 43 3.39 -6.35 2.07
N ASP A 44 2.28 -6.82 2.62
CA ASP A 44 0.95 -6.55 2.08
C ASP A 44 0.50 -5.10 2.32
N SER A 45 0.57 -4.60 3.55
CA SER A 45 0.12 -3.27 3.92
C SER A 45 1.09 -2.16 3.50
N THR A 46 0.59 -1.12 2.84
CA THR A 46 1.39 0.06 2.43
C THR A 46 2.07 0.75 3.62
N GLY A 47 1.38 0.85 4.76
CA GLY A 47 1.94 1.43 5.96
C GLY A 47 3.09 0.59 6.53
N ALA A 48 2.92 -0.73 6.58
CA ALA A 48 3.97 -1.65 7.04
C ALA A 48 5.21 -1.64 6.13
N VAL A 49 5.01 -1.53 4.81
CA VAL A 49 6.10 -1.35 3.83
C VAL A 49 6.92 -0.09 4.14
N ALA A 50 6.24 1.03 4.37
CA ALA A 50 6.90 2.28 4.69
C ALA A 50 7.67 2.21 6.01
N ALA A 51 7.11 1.56 7.03
CA ALA A 51 7.78 1.35 8.31
C ALA A 51 9.02 0.44 8.18
N ALA A 52 8.88 -0.69 7.49
CA ALA A 52 9.99 -1.61 7.24
C ALA A 52 11.12 -0.94 6.45
N GLY A 53 10.78 -0.20 5.40
CA GLY A 53 11.73 0.57 4.60
C GLY A 53 12.45 1.65 5.41
N ALA A 54 11.71 2.41 6.24
CA ALA A 54 12.28 3.43 7.11
C ALA A 54 13.23 2.84 8.16
N PHE A 55 12.88 1.68 8.73
CA PHE A 55 13.71 0.96 9.68
C PHE A 55 15.04 0.48 9.07
N TYR A 56 15.03 0.14 7.77
CA TYR A 56 16.23 -0.29 7.06
C TYR A 56 17.11 0.89 6.63
N GLY A 57 16.50 1.91 6.02
CA GLY A 57 17.20 3.12 5.58
C GLY A 57 16.38 3.96 4.60
N GLN A 58 16.82 5.19 4.38
CA GLN A 58 16.07 6.17 3.58
C GLN A 58 15.89 5.75 2.12
N LYS A 59 16.94 5.19 1.49
CA LYS A 59 16.84 4.69 0.10
C LYS A 59 15.89 3.50 0.02
N ALA A 60 15.95 2.58 0.98
CA ALA A 60 15.05 1.44 1.05
C ALA A 60 13.59 1.87 1.20
N LEU A 61 13.31 2.91 2.00
CA LEU A 61 11.97 3.49 2.13
C LEU A 61 11.42 3.97 0.78
N TYR A 62 12.20 4.75 0.03
CA TYR A 62 11.73 5.26 -1.27
C TYR A 62 11.47 4.15 -2.27
N VAL A 63 12.36 3.18 -2.39
CA VAL A 63 12.20 2.06 -3.31
C VAL A 63 11.00 1.20 -2.91
N ALA A 64 10.88 0.86 -1.63
CA ALA A 64 9.78 0.05 -1.11
C ALA A 64 8.42 0.74 -1.33
N ALA A 65 8.31 2.01 -1.02
CA ALA A 65 7.10 2.79 -1.23
C ALA A 65 6.72 2.89 -2.71
N THR A 66 7.69 3.12 -3.59
CA THR A 66 7.45 3.20 -5.05
C THR A 66 6.91 1.88 -5.59
N ILE A 67 7.54 0.76 -5.25
CA ILE A 67 7.08 -0.57 -5.69
C ILE A 67 5.68 -0.86 -5.17
N LYS A 68 5.41 -0.52 -3.91
CA LYS A 68 4.08 -0.71 -3.32
C LYS A 68 3.00 0.14 -4.00
N MET A 69 3.32 1.36 -4.39
CA MET A 69 2.39 2.21 -5.15
C MET A 69 2.06 1.61 -6.52
N ILE A 70 3.06 1.07 -7.23
CA ILE A 70 2.85 0.34 -8.49
C ILE A 70 1.94 -0.87 -8.28
N GLN A 71 2.19 -1.66 -7.24
CA GLN A 71 1.31 -2.79 -6.90
C GLN A 71 -0.14 -2.33 -6.61
N ASN A 72 -0.32 -1.25 -5.88
CA ASN A 72 -1.66 -0.73 -5.56
C ASN A 72 -2.45 -0.32 -6.81
N ILE A 73 -1.77 0.23 -7.83
CA ILE A 73 -2.39 0.51 -9.13
C ILE A 73 -2.83 -0.79 -9.81
N LEU A 74 -1.95 -1.80 -9.82
CA LEU A 74 -2.26 -3.11 -10.41
C LEU A 74 -3.42 -3.82 -9.70
N ILE A 75 -3.51 -3.70 -8.36
CA ILE A 75 -4.64 -4.24 -7.58
C ILE A 75 -5.96 -3.66 -8.10
N GLY A 76 -6.02 -2.35 -8.38
CA GLY A 76 -7.20 -1.70 -8.95
C GLY A 76 -7.60 -2.30 -10.30
N VAL A 77 -6.64 -2.51 -11.20
CA VAL A 77 -6.88 -3.11 -12.52
C VAL A 77 -7.35 -4.57 -12.40
N VAL A 78 -6.69 -5.36 -11.55
CA VAL A 78 -7.05 -6.77 -11.33
C VAL A 78 -8.42 -6.89 -10.67
N ALA A 79 -8.70 -6.09 -9.64
CA ALA A 79 -10.00 -6.07 -8.98
C ALA A 79 -11.14 -5.72 -9.96
N PHE A 80 -10.89 -4.78 -10.86
CA PHE A 80 -11.80 -4.45 -11.94
C PHE A 80 -12.03 -5.64 -12.89
N ALA A 81 -10.96 -6.28 -13.37
CA ALA A 81 -11.05 -7.42 -14.26
C ALA A 81 -11.82 -8.59 -13.62
N VAL A 82 -11.55 -8.88 -12.34
CA VAL A 82 -12.27 -9.90 -11.57
C VAL A 82 -13.74 -9.53 -11.39
N ALA A 83 -14.06 -8.27 -11.09
CA ALA A 83 -15.44 -7.82 -10.96
C ALA A 83 -16.23 -7.99 -12.27
N VAL A 84 -15.63 -7.61 -13.40
CA VAL A 84 -16.23 -7.80 -14.74
C VAL A 84 -16.43 -9.28 -15.04
N TYR A 85 -15.42 -10.12 -14.78
CA TYR A 85 -15.51 -11.56 -14.97
C TYR A 85 -16.64 -12.18 -14.13
N TRP A 86 -16.72 -11.80 -12.85
CA TRP A 86 -17.73 -12.32 -11.93
C TRP A 86 -19.14 -11.92 -12.37
N CYS A 87 -19.34 -10.65 -12.68
CA CYS A 87 -20.63 -10.17 -13.21
C CYS A 87 -21.00 -10.81 -14.54
N ALA A 88 -20.03 -11.10 -15.41
CA ALA A 88 -20.30 -11.66 -16.72
C ALA A 88 -20.55 -13.18 -16.72
N LYS A 89 -20.00 -13.94 -15.75
CA LYS A 89 -20.04 -15.41 -15.78
C LYS A 89 -20.69 -16.08 -14.58
N VAL A 90 -20.72 -15.43 -13.41
CA VAL A 90 -21.20 -16.06 -12.17
C VAL A 90 -22.56 -15.50 -11.75
N ASP A 91 -22.70 -14.17 -11.74
CA ASP A 91 -23.94 -13.50 -11.30
C ASP A 91 -24.88 -13.15 -12.48
N CYS A 92 -24.67 -13.73 -13.68
CA CYS A 92 -25.52 -13.49 -14.82
C CYS A 92 -26.95 -13.99 -14.58
N VAL A 93 -27.81 -13.11 -14.08
CA VAL A 93 -29.26 -13.24 -14.29
C VAL A 93 -29.54 -12.85 -15.74
N PRO A 94 -30.22 -13.67 -16.54
CA PRO A 94 -30.53 -13.34 -17.95
C PRO A 94 -31.26 -12.00 -18.02
N GLY A 95 -30.59 -10.98 -18.62
CA GLY A 95 -31.14 -9.64 -18.81
C GLY A 95 -30.52 -8.52 -17.98
N GLN A 96 -29.61 -8.77 -17.06
CA GLN A 96 -28.95 -7.73 -16.29
C GLN A 96 -27.66 -7.30 -16.96
N GLN A 97 -27.64 -6.10 -17.52
CA GLN A 97 -26.41 -5.49 -18.05
C GLN A 97 -25.55 -4.98 -16.90
N VAL A 98 -24.25 -5.26 -16.97
CA VAL A 98 -23.27 -4.73 -16.01
C VAL A 98 -23.30 -3.19 -16.09
N SER A 99 -23.74 -2.57 -15.02
CA SER A 99 -23.81 -1.11 -14.96
C SER A 99 -22.40 -0.51 -14.83
N TRP A 100 -22.07 0.50 -15.66
CA TRP A 100 -20.84 1.27 -15.54
C TRP A 100 -20.65 1.90 -14.16
N TRP A 101 -21.74 2.17 -13.46
CA TRP A 101 -21.73 2.70 -12.10
C TRP A 101 -21.16 1.72 -11.07
N GLU A 102 -21.37 0.44 -11.24
CA GLU A 102 -20.83 -0.59 -10.34
C GLU A 102 -19.31 -0.67 -10.43
N ILE A 103 -18.77 -0.47 -11.64
CA ILE A 103 -17.34 -0.31 -11.90
C ILE A 103 -16.78 0.88 -11.11
N TRP A 104 -17.46 2.04 -11.20
CA TRP A 104 -17.05 3.24 -10.49
C TRP A 104 -17.07 3.09 -8.96
N TYR A 105 -18.04 2.37 -8.42
CA TYR A 105 -18.11 2.11 -6.97
C TYR A 105 -16.99 1.21 -6.48
N ARG A 106 -16.57 0.24 -7.27
CA ARG A 106 -15.50 -0.71 -6.93
C ARG A 106 -14.10 -0.17 -7.21
N PHE A 107 -13.99 0.88 -8.03
CA PHE A 107 -12.71 1.46 -8.38
C PHE A 107 -12.09 2.18 -7.16
N PRO A 108 -10.83 1.87 -6.78
CA PRO A 108 -10.17 2.51 -5.65
C PRO A 108 -9.88 3.99 -5.96
N LYS A 109 -10.67 4.87 -5.39
CA LYS A 109 -10.69 6.32 -5.71
C LYS A 109 -9.37 7.03 -5.40
N PHE A 110 -8.55 6.47 -4.49
CA PHE A 110 -7.22 7.03 -4.21
C PHE A 110 -6.29 7.01 -5.43
N VAL A 111 -6.49 6.07 -6.39
CA VAL A 111 -5.72 5.99 -7.63
C VAL A 111 -5.90 7.26 -8.45
N ILE A 112 -7.12 7.80 -8.50
CA ILE A 112 -7.41 9.05 -9.22
C ILE A 112 -6.63 10.20 -8.57
N GLY A 113 -6.67 10.31 -7.26
CA GLY A 113 -5.91 11.33 -6.52
C GLY A 113 -4.41 11.23 -6.76
N PHE A 114 -3.87 10.00 -6.76
CA PHE A 114 -2.47 9.74 -7.06
C PHE A 114 -2.10 10.16 -8.50
N MET A 115 -2.90 9.76 -9.47
CA MET A 115 -2.68 10.13 -10.89
C MET A 115 -2.74 11.63 -11.10
N LEU A 116 -3.74 12.31 -10.52
CA LEU A 116 -3.87 13.77 -10.61
C LEU A 116 -2.66 14.47 -9.98
N ALA A 117 -2.28 14.07 -8.78
CA ALA A 117 -1.09 14.63 -8.13
C ALA A 117 0.18 14.42 -8.98
N SER A 118 0.38 13.20 -9.51
CA SER A 118 1.52 12.88 -10.37
C SER A 118 1.58 13.76 -11.61
N VAL A 119 0.44 13.95 -12.29
CA VAL A 119 0.34 14.80 -13.48
C VAL A 119 0.62 16.27 -13.13
N ILE A 120 0.01 16.78 -12.06
CA ILE A 120 0.21 18.17 -11.62
C ILE A 120 1.68 18.43 -11.30
N PHE A 121 2.31 17.57 -10.51
CA PHE A 121 3.72 17.74 -10.15
C PHE A 121 4.66 17.55 -11.35
N SER A 122 4.35 16.65 -12.28
CA SER A 122 5.11 16.52 -13.55
C SER A 122 5.02 17.77 -14.42
N ILE A 123 3.85 18.40 -14.49
CA ILE A 123 3.68 19.66 -15.25
C ILE A 123 4.45 20.80 -14.56
N ILE A 124 4.38 20.89 -13.25
CA ILE A 124 5.13 21.91 -12.48
C ILE A 124 6.62 21.73 -12.70
N ASP A 125 7.13 20.50 -12.56
CA ASP A 125 8.55 20.18 -12.73
C ASP A 125 9.05 20.49 -14.17
N GLY A 126 8.24 20.20 -15.20
CA GLY A 126 8.57 20.50 -16.58
C GLY A 126 8.38 21.96 -17.01
N SER A 127 7.60 22.76 -16.27
CA SER A 127 7.26 24.13 -16.63
C SER A 127 8.07 25.19 -15.87
N VAL A 128 8.70 24.81 -14.77
CA VAL A 128 9.43 25.70 -13.86
C VAL A 128 10.91 25.39 -13.93
N SER A 129 11.78 26.42 -13.78
CA SER A 129 13.23 26.18 -13.77
C SER A 129 13.62 25.23 -12.64
N SER A 130 14.63 24.39 -12.89
CA SER A 130 15.10 23.32 -11.98
C SER A 130 15.34 23.79 -10.55
N GLU A 131 15.77 25.03 -10.35
CA GLU A 131 16.05 25.60 -9.04
C GLU A 131 14.76 25.88 -8.24
N TYR A 132 13.72 26.42 -8.89
CA TYR A 132 12.41 26.65 -8.28
C TYR A 132 11.62 25.36 -8.08
N SER A 133 11.72 24.41 -9.00
CA SER A 133 11.13 23.09 -8.87
C SER A 133 11.69 22.35 -7.64
N THR A 134 13.00 22.34 -7.48
CA THR A 134 13.66 21.74 -6.31
C THR A 134 13.26 22.43 -5.00
N ALA A 135 13.20 23.74 -4.97
CA ALA A 135 12.80 24.48 -3.77
C ALA A 135 11.33 24.28 -3.42
N MET A 136 10.43 24.34 -4.40
CA MET A 136 9.00 24.29 -4.18
C MET A 136 8.47 22.84 -4.01
N VAL A 137 8.88 21.92 -4.89
CA VAL A 137 8.39 20.55 -4.89
C VAL A 137 9.16 19.69 -3.89
N ASP A 138 10.48 19.67 -3.95
CA ASP A 138 11.28 18.78 -3.10
C ASP A 138 11.35 19.28 -1.66
N GLN A 139 11.68 20.52 -1.43
CA GLN A 139 11.85 21.06 -0.07
C GLN A 139 10.52 21.50 0.57
N GLY A 140 9.66 22.20 -0.19
CA GLY A 140 8.41 22.75 0.33
C GLY A 140 7.33 21.66 0.50
N VAL A 141 7.07 20.91 -0.54
CA VAL A 141 5.96 19.91 -0.54
C VAL A 141 6.45 18.57 -0.05
N LEU A 142 7.44 17.95 -0.68
CA LEU A 142 7.82 16.56 -0.38
C LEU A 142 8.51 16.42 0.99
N ARG A 143 9.46 17.28 1.31
CA ARG A 143 10.19 17.23 2.59
C ARG A 143 9.55 18.03 3.71
N GLY A 144 8.72 19.01 3.37
CA GLY A 144 7.98 19.81 4.34
C GLY A 144 6.65 19.20 4.74
N TRP A 145 5.57 19.74 4.20
CA TRP A 145 4.19 19.39 4.59
C TRP A 145 3.80 17.93 4.33
N SER A 146 4.15 17.40 3.15
CA SER A 146 3.79 16.01 2.82
C SER A 146 4.48 15.01 3.74
N ARG A 147 5.73 15.26 4.12
CA ARG A 147 6.46 14.42 5.05
C ARG A 147 5.79 14.43 6.43
N LEU A 148 5.46 15.59 6.96
CA LEU A 148 4.83 15.72 8.26
C LEU A 148 3.46 15.02 8.30
N LEU A 149 2.61 15.31 7.31
CA LEU A 149 1.30 14.67 7.19
C LEU A 149 1.40 13.15 7.03
N ARG A 150 2.33 12.68 6.21
CA ARG A 150 2.58 11.26 6.02
C ARG A 150 2.97 10.57 7.34
N GLU A 151 3.89 11.15 8.09
CA GLU A 151 4.33 10.58 9.37
C GLU A 151 3.18 10.52 10.38
N TRP A 152 2.35 11.56 10.45
CA TRP A 152 1.15 11.57 11.28
C TRP A 152 0.10 10.54 10.85
N PHE A 153 -0.22 10.47 9.56
CA PHE A 153 -1.19 9.49 9.06
C PHE A 153 -0.69 8.05 9.21
N PHE A 154 0.60 7.81 9.05
CA PHE A 154 1.16 6.49 9.34
C PHE A 154 1.06 6.14 10.82
N ALA A 155 1.39 7.05 11.72
CA ALA A 155 1.25 6.82 13.15
C ALA A 155 -0.21 6.48 13.52
N LEU A 156 -1.17 7.24 13.01
CA LEU A 156 -2.60 6.96 13.20
C LEU A 156 -3.02 5.62 12.62
N ALA A 157 -2.59 5.29 11.40
CA ALA A 157 -2.91 4.02 10.76
C ALA A 157 -2.35 2.83 11.56
N PHE A 158 -1.09 2.89 12.01
CA PHE A 158 -0.50 1.83 12.83
C PHE A 158 -1.19 1.70 14.19
N THR A 159 -1.53 2.80 14.82
CA THR A 159 -2.26 2.79 16.08
C THR A 159 -3.65 2.16 15.89
N SER A 160 -4.35 2.53 14.81
CA SER A 160 -5.66 1.96 14.48
C SER A 160 -5.59 0.45 14.24
N ILE A 161 -4.62 0.00 13.42
CA ILE A 161 -4.40 -1.43 13.17
C ILE A 161 -4.07 -2.18 14.47
N GLY A 162 -3.21 -1.59 15.31
CA GLY A 162 -2.86 -2.18 16.59
C GLY A 162 -4.05 -2.32 17.56
N LEU A 163 -4.94 -1.32 17.57
CA LEU A 163 -6.15 -1.34 18.39
C LEU A 163 -7.21 -2.32 17.86
N GLU A 164 -7.30 -2.47 16.54
CA GLU A 164 -8.25 -3.39 15.90
C GLU A 164 -7.78 -4.85 16.00
N THR A 165 -6.48 -5.08 16.17
CA THR A 165 -5.90 -6.42 16.22
C THR A 165 -6.25 -7.12 17.54
N ASN A 166 -7.16 -8.09 17.49
CA ASN A 166 -7.55 -8.90 18.64
C ASN A 166 -6.68 -10.16 18.74
N PHE A 167 -5.59 -10.08 19.49
CA PHE A 167 -4.66 -11.21 19.68
C PHE A 167 -5.29 -12.46 20.31
N ARG A 168 -6.42 -12.33 21.01
CA ARG A 168 -7.13 -13.49 21.58
C ARG A 168 -7.79 -14.34 20.51
N GLU A 169 -8.32 -13.71 19.47
CA GLU A 169 -8.94 -14.42 18.33
C GLU A 169 -7.87 -15.20 17.57
N PHE A 170 -6.67 -14.63 17.38
CA PHE A 170 -5.56 -15.35 16.75
C PHE A 170 -5.20 -16.62 17.53
N GLY A 171 -5.17 -16.59 18.85
CA GLY A 171 -4.89 -17.76 19.68
C GLY A 171 -5.92 -18.89 19.50
N GLN A 172 -7.15 -18.57 19.20
CA GLN A 172 -8.21 -19.56 18.93
C GLN A 172 -8.04 -20.23 17.56
N TYR A 173 -7.67 -19.46 16.54
CA TYR A 173 -7.41 -19.99 15.19
C TYR A 173 -6.21 -20.95 15.17
N PHE A 174 -5.14 -20.65 15.90
CA PHE A 174 -3.99 -21.54 16.02
C PHE A 174 -4.26 -22.82 16.80
N LYS A 175 -5.27 -22.84 17.67
CA LYS A 175 -5.64 -24.02 18.47
C LYS A 175 -6.67 -24.93 17.76
N GLY A 176 -6.99 -24.66 16.50
CA GLY A 176 -7.91 -25.49 15.71
C GLY A 176 -9.35 -25.45 16.22
N GLY A 177 -9.80 -24.30 16.68
CA GLY A 177 -11.21 -24.09 17.05
C GLY A 177 -12.10 -24.22 15.84
N LYS A 178 -13.08 -25.14 15.94
CA LYS A 178 -14.18 -25.33 15.00
C LYS A 178 -15.07 -24.11 14.96
#